data_8c4cc562080298b7c9ec3afa70e906c4
#
_entry.id   8c4cc562080298b7c9ec3afa70e906c4
#
_cell.length_a   1.000
_cell.length_b   1.000
_cell.length_c   1.000
_cell.angle_alpha   90.00
_cell.angle_beta   90.00
_cell.angle_gamma   90.00
#
_symmetry.space_group_name_H-M   'P 1'
#
loop_
_entity.id
_entity.type
_entity.pdbx_description
1 polymer ?
#
loop_
_entity_poly.entity_id
_entity_poly.type
_entity_poly.pdbx_seq_one_letter_code
_entity_poly.pdbx_strand_id
1 'polypeptide(L)'
;MRRILSSISDGRGFDLMLVGVPFAFLFALAGLPLIYNILMSFQEVDMFSLGSFIRPFVGFDNYVALFKQPETLPILTNTLIFVVGSIAGQFVIGFGLALFFWTSFPGSTWLRGLFLVSWVMPGLVVGAIWNWILSGDFGVLNFFLRESGLISDNIFWRSDPDFSLWAVVIANIWLGTSFNMILLSVGLSAIPGDLYEAAEMDGANAWNRFWTITLPMMRSTIGAIISLGLIFTLQQFDLFAAITDGGPNNSSNVAQYWAWDLSFRQYDFGRGATISVIMTVFVMFAAAVYVRSTRHEVRG
;
A
#
# COMPACT_ATOMS: atom_id res chain seq x y z
N MET A 1 10.02 -46.03 -15.92
CA MET A 1 9.69 -44.77 -16.59
C MET A 1 8.25 -44.74 -17.15
N ARG A 2 7.77 -45.73 -17.94
CA ARG A 2 6.37 -45.76 -18.45
C ARG A 2 5.29 -45.86 -17.36
N ARG A 3 5.49 -46.52 -16.22
CA ARG A 3 4.54 -46.59 -15.09
C ARG A 3 4.41 -45.30 -14.30
N ILE A 4 5.46 -44.47 -14.26
CA ILE A 4 5.40 -43.13 -13.61
C ILE A 4 4.62 -42.18 -14.51
N LEU A 5 4.80 -42.26 -15.84
CA LEU A 5 4.06 -41.45 -16.79
C LEU A 5 2.55 -41.81 -16.87
N SER A 6 2.19 -43.10 -16.70
CA SER A 6 0.78 -43.50 -16.66
C SER A 6 0.08 -43.14 -15.34
N SER A 7 0.81 -43.06 -14.21
CA SER A 7 0.27 -42.54 -12.96
C SER A 7 0.08 -41.02 -12.97
N ILE A 8 0.83 -40.29 -13.80
CA ILE A 8 0.64 -38.86 -14.03
C ILE A 8 -0.57 -38.59 -14.93
N SER A 9 -0.96 -39.55 -15.82
CA SER A 9 -2.14 -39.43 -16.69
C SER A 9 -3.48 -39.69 -16.00
N ASP A 10 -3.50 -40.30 -14.82
CA ASP A 10 -4.69 -40.42 -13.96
C ASP A 10 -4.92 -39.08 -13.24
N GLY A 11 -5.61 -38.14 -13.86
CA GLY A 11 -5.97 -36.77 -13.51
C GLY A 11 -5.43 -36.17 -12.19
N ARG A 12 -5.49 -36.91 -11.09
CA ARG A 12 -5.03 -36.49 -9.77
C ARG A 12 -3.51 -36.26 -9.66
N GLY A 13 -2.69 -37.08 -10.33
CA GLY A 13 -1.22 -36.94 -10.31
C GLY A 13 -0.78 -35.73 -11.11
N PHE A 14 -1.45 -35.45 -12.21
CA PHE A 14 -1.20 -34.26 -13.02
C PHE A 14 -1.65 -32.98 -12.30
N ASP A 15 -2.81 -32.99 -11.66
CA ASP A 15 -3.34 -31.88 -10.87
C ASP A 15 -2.42 -31.55 -9.67
N LEU A 16 -1.92 -32.57 -8.97
CA LEU A 16 -0.95 -32.40 -7.88
C LEU A 16 0.38 -31.81 -8.36
N MET A 17 0.84 -32.17 -9.55
CA MET A 17 2.05 -31.62 -10.15
C MET A 17 1.85 -30.16 -10.56
N LEU A 18 0.69 -29.84 -11.20
CA LEU A 18 0.34 -28.48 -11.61
C LEU A 18 0.25 -27.50 -10.43
N VAL A 19 -0.24 -27.96 -9.28
CA VAL A 19 -0.34 -27.13 -8.08
C VAL A 19 0.92 -27.22 -7.21
N GLY A 20 1.49 -28.41 -7.07
CA GLY A 20 2.60 -28.70 -6.18
C GLY A 20 3.91 -28.00 -6.58
N VAL A 21 4.24 -27.95 -7.87
CA VAL A 21 5.47 -27.30 -8.34
C VAL A 21 5.44 -25.78 -8.13
N PRO A 22 4.39 -25.03 -8.54
CA PRO A 22 4.29 -23.61 -8.23
C PRO A 22 4.22 -23.34 -6.72
N PHE A 23 3.52 -24.17 -5.96
CA PHE A 23 3.45 -24.03 -4.50
C PHE A 23 4.82 -24.23 -3.85
N ALA A 24 5.57 -25.27 -4.22
CA ALA A 24 6.92 -25.51 -3.71
C ALA A 24 7.88 -24.36 -4.07
N PHE A 25 7.77 -23.85 -5.29
CA PHE A 25 8.54 -22.69 -5.72
C PHE A 25 8.23 -21.43 -4.91
N LEU A 26 6.94 -21.10 -4.76
CA LEU A 26 6.50 -19.97 -3.94
C LEU A 26 6.87 -20.13 -2.47
N PHE A 27 6.75 -21.35 -1.93
CA PHE A 27 7.16 -21.62 -0.55
C PHE A 27 8.67 -21.45 -0.38
N ALA A 28 9.48 -21.89 -1.32
CA ALA A 28 10.93 -21.71 -1.26
C ALA A 28 11.34 -20.24 -1.36
N LEU A 29 10.70 -19.45 -2.23
CA LEU A 29 11.09 -18.05 -2.46
C LEU A 29 10.47 -17.07 -1.46
N ALA A 30 9.28 -17.31 -0.97
CA ALA A 30 8.59 -16.41 -0.06
C ALA A 30 8.40 -17.01 1.34
N GLY A 31 8.02 -18.29 1.43
CA GLY A 31 7.74 -18.95 2.69
C GLY A 31 8.99 -19.12 3.58
N LEU A 32 10.08 -19.64 3.01
CA LEU A 32 11.32 -19.81 3.77
C LEU A 32 11.91 -18.51 4.28
N PRO A 33 12.05 -17.41 3.47
CA PRO A 33 12.49 -16.12 3.98
C PRO A 33 11.56 -15.56 5.07
N LEU A 34 10.25 -15.73 4.93
CA LEU A 34 9.28 -15.29 5.94
C LEU A 34 9.48 -16.05 7.26
N ILE A 35 9.62 -17.38 7.23
CA ILE A 35 9.89 -18.20 8.42
C ILE A 35 11.21 -17.76 9.04
N TYR A 36 12.26 -17.54 8.24
CA TYR A 36 13.55 -17.08 8.71
C TYR A 36 13.46 -15.71 9.39
N ASN A 37 12.71 -14.77 8.81
CA ASN A 37 12.46 -13.46 9.41
C ASN A 37 11.71 -13.59 10.75
N ILE A 38 10.69 -14.47 10.83
CA ILE A 38 9.99 -14.76 12.09
C ILE A 38 10.96 -15.32 13.14
N LEU A 39 11.82 -16.25 12.78
CA LEU A 39 12.80 -16.80 13.70
C LEU A 39 13.79 -15.74 14.19
N MET A 40 14.27 -14.86 13.31
CA MET A 40 15.16 -13.76 13.66
C MET A 40 14.53 -12.80 14.68
N SER A 41 13.22 -12.58 14.63
CA SER A 41 12.54 -11.70 15.59
C SER A 41 12.60 -12.19 17.05
N PHE A 42 12.86 -13.49 17.27
CA PHE A 42 13.03 -14.11 18.58
C PHE A 42 14.50 -14.37 18.95
N GLN A 43 15.44 -13.89 18.13
CA GLN A 43 16.88 -14.10 18.32
C GLN A 43 17.60 -12.76 18.42
N GLU A 44 18.74 -12.76 19.10
CA GLU A 44 19.70 -11.67 19.01
C GLU A 44 20.48 -11.80 17.69
N VAL A 45 20.23 -10.88 16.75
CA VAL A 45 20.81 -10.94 15.41
C VAL A 45 21.39 -9.59 15.04
N ASP A 46 22.72 -9.56 14.92
CA ASP A 46 23.49 -8.42 14.49
C ASP A 46 24.29 -8.75 13.21
N MET A 47 25.12 -7.81 12.77
CA MET A 47 25.97 -7.98 11.59
C MET A 47 26.92 -9.20 11.69
N PHE A 48 27.44 -9.49 12.87
CA PHE A 48 28.43 -10.54 13.08
C PHE A 48 27.79 -11.94 13.19
N SER A 49 26.57 -11.99 13.69
CA SER A 49 25.80 -13.22 13.87
C SER A 49 24.90 -13.57 12.69
N LEU A 50 24.72 -12.64 11.71
CA LEU A 50 23.82 -12.83 10.58
C LEU A 50 24.13 -14.08 9.74
N GLY A 51 25.39 -14.42 9.55
CA GLY A 51 25.82 -15.62 8.83
C GLY A 51 25.74 -16.93 9.62
N SER A 52 25.48 -16.89 10.93
CA SER A 52 25.38 -18.07 11.79
C SER A 52 23.93 -18.56 11.86
N PHE A 53 23.74 -19.89 11.83
CA PHE A 53 22.44 -20.50 12.12
C PHE A 53 22.19 -20.70 13.62
N ILE A 54 23.27 -20.70 14.42
CA ILE A 54 23.16 -20.85 15.88
C ILE A 54 23.32 -19.47 16.51
N ARG A 55 22.22 -18.91 16.99
CA ARG A 55 22.14 -17.58 17.60
C ARG A 55 21.43 -17.65 18.95
N PRO A 56 21.71 -16.75 19.90
CA PRO A 56 21.00 -16.68 21.15
C PRO A 56 19.50 -16.48 20.91
N PHE A 57 18.69 -17.37 21.49
CA PHE A 57 17.25 -17.21 21.51
C PHE A 57 16.88 -16.32 22.70
N VAL A 58 16.29 -15.15 22.40
CA VAL A 58 15.91 -14.13 23.38
C VAL A 58 14.41 -14.04 23.61
N GLY A 59 13.64 -14.95 23.01
CA GLY A 59 12.19 -14.96 23.16
C GLY A 59 11.56 -13.63 22.73
N PHE A 60 10.80 -13.00 23.62
CA PHE A 60 10.10 -11.74 23.34
C PHE A 60 10.90 -10.47 23.70
N ASP A 61 12.19 -10.58 24.05
CA ASP A 61 12.97 -9.43 24.50
C ASP A 61 13.08 -8.34 23.41
N ASN A 62 13.20 -8.71 22.13
CA ASN A 62 13.18 -7.76 21.02
C ASN A 62 11.86 -6.97 20.95
N TYR A 63 10.74 -7.63 21.19
CA TYR A 63 9.41 -7.00 21.23
C TYR A 63 9.29 -6.04 22.41
N VAL A 64 9.72 -6.50 23.60
CA VAL A 64 9.71 -5.66 24.81
C VAL A 64 10.64 -4.45 24.65
N ALA A 65 11.84 -4.65 24.12
CA ALA A 65 12.80 -3.59 23.87
C ALA A 65 12.25 -2.55 22.89
N LEU A 66 11.60 -3.02 21.79
CA LEU A 66 10.97 -2.16 20.81
C LEU A 66 9.91 -1.26 21.45
N PHE A 67 8.98 -1.82 22.22
CA PHE A 67 7.88 -1.04 22.83
C PHE A 67 8.34 -0.14 24.00
N LYS A 68 9.56 -0.32 24.49
CA LYS A 68 10.18 0.59 25.47
C LYS A 68 10.86 1.80 24.84
N GLN A 69 11.13 1.77 23.54
CA GLN A 69 11.73 2.91 22.84
C GLN A 69 10.73 4.06 22.74
N PRO A 70 11.12 5.28 23.08
CA PRO A 70 10.23 6.44 23.05
C PRO A 70 9.70 6.77 21.63
N GLU A 71 10.45 6.42 20.59
CA GLU A 71 10.10 6.64 19.19
C GLU A 71 9.06 5.65 18.64
N THR A 72 8.80 4.53 19.31
CA THR A 72 7.88 3.49 18.81
C THR A 72 6.46 4.02 18.61
N LEU A 73 5.91 4.68 19.62
CA LEU A 73 4.53 5.18 19.53
C LEU A 73 4.38 6.28 18.46
N PRO A 74 5.26 7.28 18.36
CA PRO A 74 5.26 8.22 17.24
C PRO A 74 5.32 7.55 15.87
N ILE A 75 6.23 6.58 15.65
CA ILE A 75 6.39 5.89 14.37
C ILE A 75 5.14 5.07 14.01
N LEU A 76 4.53 4.37 14.98
CA LEU A 76 3.28 3.65 14.74
C LEU A 76 2.12 4.60 14.42
N THR A 77 2.06 5.76 15.08
CA THR A 77 1.07 6.80 14.79
C THR A 77 1.27 7.37 13.38
N ASN A 78 2.51 7.68 12.99
CA ASN A 78 2.86 8.12 11.65
C ASN A 78 2.48 7.08 10.60
N THR A 79 2.71 5.79 10.90
CA THR A 79 2.30 4.69 10.02
C THR A 79 0.80 4.69 9.80
N LEU A 80 0.02 4.86 10.86
CA LEU A 80 -1.44 4.92 10.77
C LEU A 80 -1.90 6.14 9.96
N ILE A 81 -1.34 7.33 10.24
CA ILE A 81 -1.64 8.57 9.50
C ILE A 81 -1.30 8.40 8.02
N PHE A 82 -0.10 7.87 7.72
CA PHE A 82 0.34 7.62 6.34
C PHE A 82 -0.61 6.67 5.61
N VAL A 83 -0.96 5.54 6.21
CA VAL A 83 -1.83 4.53 5.61
C VAL A 83 -3.23 5.07 5.38
N VAL A 84 -3.86 5.62 6.42
CA VAL A 84 -5.24 6.13 6.34
C VAL A 84 -5.31 7.34 5.43
N GLY A 85 -4.40 8.30 5.58
CA GLY A 85 -4.36 9.52 4.75
C GLY A 85 -4.13 9.21 3.28
N SER A 86 -3.17 8.32 2.98
CA SER A 86 -2.89 7.90 1.60
C SER A 86 -4.07 7.18 0.96
N ILE A 87 -4.62 6.15 1.63
CA ILE A 87 -5.73 5.37 1.08
C ILE A 87 -6.98 6.24 0.89
N ALA A 88 -7.31 7.08 1.87
CA ALA A 88 -8.45 7.99 1.77
C ALA A 88 -8.29 8.98 0.61
N GLY A 89 -7.11 9.62 0.49
CA GLY A 89 -6.84 10.55 -0.60
C GLY A 89 -6.85 9.88 -1.98
N GLN A 90 -6.18 8.73 -2.12
CA GLN A 90 -6.17 7.93 -3.35
C GLN A 90 -7.58 7.50 -3.75
N PHE A 91 -8.38 7.05 -2.78
CA PHE A 91 -9.75 6.60 -3.03
C PHE A 91 -10.64 7.76 -3.47
N VAL A 92 -10.64 8.88 -2.73
CA VAL A 92 -11.49 10.03 -3.03
C VAL A 92 -11.15 10.62 -4.41
N ILE A 93 -9.88 10.88 -4.67
CA ILE A 93 -9.45 11.46 -5.96
C ILE A 93 -9.63 10.43 -7.08
N GLY A 94 -9.24 9.17 -6.86
CA GLY A 94 -9.40 8.09 -7.83
C GLY A 94 -10.86 7.83 -8.19
N PHE A 95 -11.78 7.90 -7.20
CA PHE A 95 -13.21 7.74 -7.44
C PHE A 95 -13.78 8.94 -8.20
N GLY A 96 -13.39 10.16 -7.81
CA GLY A 96 -13.76 11.36 -8.56
C GLY A 96 -13.33 11.30 -10.03
N LEU A 97 -12.09 10.85 -10.29
CA LEU A 97 -11.60 10.64 -11.66
C LEU A 97 -12.32 9.50 -12.37
N ALA A 98 -12.63 8.40 -11.70
CA ALA A 98 -13.38 7.29 -12.29
C ALA A 98 -14.79 7.74 -12.71
N LEU A 99 -15.49 8.52 -11.88
CA LEU A 99 -16.79 9.12 -12.22
C LEU A 99 -16.67 10.15 -13.36
N PHE A 100 -15.64 10.99 -13.35
CA PHE A 100 -15.39 11.95 -14.43
C PHE A 100 -15.19 11.25 -15.77
N PHE A 101 -14.38 10.20 -15.80
CA PHE A 101 -14.14 9.42 -16.99
C PHE A 101 -15.25 8.40 -17.32
N TRP A 102 -16.25 8.23 -16.45
CA TRP A 102 -17.46 7.46 -16.78
C TRP A 102 -18.21 8.07 -17.95
N THR A 103 -18.23 9.39 -18.03
CA THR A 103 -18.77 10.11 -19.19
C THR A 103 -17.78 10.02 -20.35
N SER A 104 -18.23 9.47 -21.48
CA SER A 104 -17.43 9.45 -22.71
C SER A 104 -17.37 10.83 -23.34
N PHE A 105 -16.18 11.39 -23.48
CA PHE A 105 -15.92 12.64 -24.19
C PHE A 105 -14.69 12.49 -25.11
N PRO A 106 -14.57 13.32 -26.16
CA PRO A 106 -13.42 13.26 -27.06
C PRO A 106 -12.09 13.43 -26.31
N GLY A 107 -11.15 12.48 -26.50
CA GLY A 107 -9.85 12.49 -25.81
C GLY A 107 -9.81 11.81 -24.45
N SER A 108 -10.93 11.34 -23.88
CA SER A 108 -10.97 10.66 -22.58
C SER A 108 -10.02 9.47 -22.48
N THR A 109 -9.86 8.70 -23.55
CA THR A 109 -8.94 7.55 -23.60
C THR A 109 -7.47 7.97 -23.45
N TRP A 110 -7.08 9.04 -24.14
CA TRP A 110 -5.72 9.59 -24.05
C TRP A 110 -5.44 10.16 -22.66
N LEU A 111 -6.39 10.89 -22.08
CA LEU A 111 -6.26 11.43 -20.73
C LEU A 111 -6.15 10.32 -19.70
N ARG A 112 -6.96 9.26 -19.79
CA ARG A 112 -6.80 8.07 -18.92
C ARG A 112 -5.40 7.46 -19.02
N GLY A 113 -4.86 7.38 -20.25
CA GLY A 113 -3.49 6.90 -20.50
C GLY A 113 -2.43 7.76 -19.81
N LEU A 114 -2.60 9.08 -19.79
CA LEU A 114 -1.67 10.00 -19.11
C LEU A 114 -1.69 9.79 -17.57
N PHE A 115 -2.84 9.56 -16.98
CA PHE A 115 -2.91 9.24 -15.55
C PHE A 115 -2.18 7.93 -15.21
N LEU A 116 -2.15 6.95 -16.12
CA LEU A 116 -1.43 5.68 -15.91
C LEU A 116 0.08 5.83 -15.77
N VAL A 117 0.64 6.91 -16.29
CA VAL A 117 2.09 7.16 -16.21
C VAL A 117 2.57 7.14 -14.76
N SER A 118 1.81 7.73 -13.83
CA SER A 118 2.18 7.75 -12.41
C SER A 118 2.33 6.35 -11.81
N TRP A 119 1.47 5.42 -12.20
CA TRP A 119 1.48 4.04 -11.70
C TRP A 119 2.63 3.19 -12.26
N VAL A 120 3.07 3.47 -13.50
CA VAL A 120 4.12 2.70 -14.17
C VAL A 120 5.52 3.20 -13.78
N MET A 121 5.64 4.41 -13.24
CA MET A 121 6.95 4.97 -12.86
C MET A 121 7.56 4.24 -11.67
N PRO A 122 8.89 3.97 -11.68
CA PRO A 122 9.58 3.44 -10.51
C PRO A 122 9.44 4.38 -9.30
N GLY A 123 9.19 3.81 -8.11
CA GLY A 123 8.93 4.57 -6.89
C GLY A 123 10.02 5.57 -6.53
N LEU A 124 11.30 5.20 -6.70
CA LEU A 124 12.43 6.12 -6.49
C LEU A 124 12.42 7.33 -7.45
N VAL A 125 12.01 7.13 -8.70
CA VAL A 125 11.89 8.23 -9.68
C VAL A 125 10.77 9.17 -9.26
N VAL A 126 9.62 8.63 -8.87
CA VAL A 126 8.52 9.41 -8.31
C VAL A 126 8.97 10.19 -7.09
N GLY A 127 9.67 9.52 -6.17
CA GLY A 127 10.23 10.16 -4.98
C GLY A 127 11.18 11.31 -5.31
N ALA A 128 12.07 11.16 -6.31
CA ALA A 128 12.98 12.21 -6.74
C ALA A 128 12.23 13.41 -7.36
N ILE A 129 11.20 13.17 -8.16
CA ILE A 129 10.35 14.22 -8.73
C ILE A 129 9.63 15.00 -7.60
N TRP A 130 9.02 14.30 -6.66
CA TRP A 130 8.34 14.91 -5.52
C TRP A 130 9.30 15.61 -4.57
N ASN A 131 10.51 15.09 -4.40
CA ASN A 131 11.59 15.75 -3.65
C ASN A 131 11.88 17.15 -4.21
N TRP A 132 11.91 17.28 -5.55
CA TRP A 132 12.10 18.58 -6.20
C TRP A 132 10.84 19.46 -6.13
N ILE A 133 9.64 18.91 -6.36
CA ILE A 133 8.37 19.66 -6.27
C ILE A 133 8.17 20.26 -4.87
N LEU A 134 8.57 19.51 -3.83
CA LEU A 134 8.43 19.87 -2.41
C LEU A 134 9.66 20.56 -1.84
N SER A 135 10.60 21.02 -2.67
CA SER A 135 11.74 21.82 -2.19
C SER A 135 11.25 23.13 -1.56
N GLY A 136 11.77 23.45 -0.35
CA GLY A 136 11.43 24.67 0.35
C GLY A 136 11.80 25.94 -0.44
N ASP A 137 13.00 25.94 -1.04
CA ASP A 137 13.57 27.15 -1.64
C ASP A 137 13.05 27.43 -3.05
N PHE A 138 12.94 26.36 -3.87
CA PHE A 138 12.66 26.48 -5.32
C PHE A 138 11.59 25.49 -5.80
N GLY A 139 10.87 24.86 -4.86
CA GLY A 139 9.83 23.89 -5.19
C GLY A 139 8.62 24.51 -5.88
N VAL A 140 8.16 23.85 -6.92
CA VAL A 140 7.04 24.31 -7.73
C VAL A 140 5.74 24.42 -6.93
N LEU A 141 5.57 23.58 -5.90
CA LEU A 141 4.39 23.64 -5.03
C LEU A 141 4.34 24.96 -4.25
N ASN A 142 5.45 25.35 -3.62
CA ASN A 142 5.54 26.65 -2.91
C ASN A 142 5.30 27.83 -3.86
N PHE A 143 5.82 27.75 -5.07
CA PHE A 143 5.56 28.79 -6.08
C PHE A 143 4.06 28.97 -6.33
N PHE A 144 3.34 27.90 -6.63
CA PHE A 144 1.89 28.00 -6.87
C PHE A 144 1.10 28.42 -5.63
N LEU A 145 1.47 27.94 -4.44
CA LEU A 145 0.79 28.32 -3.20
C LEU A 145 0.97 29.80 -2.87
N ARG A 146 2.15 30.36 -3.12
CA ARG A 146 2.40 31.81 -2.93
C ARG A 146 1.68 32.66 -3.96
N GLU A 147 1.78 32.30 -5.25
CA GLU A 147 1.10 33.05 -6.31
C GLU A 147 -0.43 33.04 -6.16
N SER A 148 -0.99 31.97 -5.58
CA SER A 148 -2.41 31.90 -5.25
C SER A 148 -2.79 32.64 -3.94
N GLY A 149 -1.82 33.17 -3.21
CA GLY A 149 -2.03 33.85 -1.92
C GLY A 149 -2.42 32.94 -0.76
N LEU A 150 -2.22 31.62 -0.92
CA LEU A 150 -2.54 30.63 0.14
C LEU A 150 -1.47 30.58 1.23
N ILE A 151 -0.23 30.94 0.93
CA ILE A 151 0.87 31.04 1.88
C ILE A 151 1.63 32.38 1.68
N SER A 152 2.18 32.95 2.75
CA SER A 152 3.05 34.13 2.71
C SER A 152 4.52 33.72 2.56
N ASP A 153 4.92 32.67 3.25
CA ASP A 153 6.29 32.18 3.33
C ASP A 153 6.41 30.76 2.79
N ASN A 154 7.64 30.39 2.39
CA ASN A 154 7.89 29.05 1.89
C ASN A 154 7.75 28.00 2.99
N ILE A 155 7.06 26.90 2.70
CA ILE A 155 6.98 25.74 3.57
C ILE A 155 8.15 24.80 3.24
N PHE A 156 8.88 24.39 4.26
CA PHE A 156 9.99 23.43 4.13
C PHE A 156 9.46 22.00 4.31
N TRP A 157 8.64 21.56 3.37
CA TRP A 157 7.88 20.30 3.38
C TRP A 157 8.63 19.07 3.87
N ARG A 158 9.93 18.97 3.60
CA ARG A 158 10.74 17.78 3.91
C ARG A 158 11.50 17.86 5.22
N SER A 159 11.83 19.09 5.66
CA SER A 159 12.68 19.35 6.83
C SER A 159 11.95 19.97 8.00
N ASP A 160 10.68 20.28 7.85
CA ASP A 160 9.81 20.70 8.94
C ASP A 160 9.09 19.48 9.51
N PRO A 161 9.19 19.21 10.83
CA PRO A 161 8.55 18.06 11.46
C PRO A 161 7.03 18.00 11.25
N ASP A 162 6.35 19.13 11.15
CA ASP A 162 4.90 19.20 11.02
C ASP A 162 4.42 18.84 9.61
N PHE A 163 5.28 19.00 8.60
CA PHE A 163 4.94 18.78 7.19
C PHE A 163 5.59 17.55 6.58
N SER A 164 6.69 17.04 7.15
CA SER A 164 7.50 15.98 6.52
C SER A 164 6.73 14.69 6.22
N LEU A 165 5.85 14.26 7.11
CA LEU A 165 4.99 13.09 6.86
C LEU A 165 3.99 13.37 5.73
N TRP A 166 3.38 14.56 5.72
CA TRP A 166 2.41 14.96 4.69
C TRP A 166 3.04 15.10 3.31
N ALA A 167 4.32 15.46 3.24
CA ALA A 167 5.08 15.47 1.99
C ALA A 167 5.06 14.07 1.33
N VAL A 168 5.28 13.02 2.12
CA VAL A 168 5.27 11.64 1.62
C VAL A 168 3.83 11.17 1.35
N VAL A 169 2.85 11.54 2.20
CA VAL A 169 1.42 11.23 1.99
C VAL A 169 0.93 11.80 0.66
N ILE A 170 1.22 13.07 0.35
CA ILE A 170 0.81 13.71 -0.90
C ILE A 170 1.42 13.00 -2.12
N ALA A 171 2.71 12.68 -2.06
CA ALA A 171 3.39 11.93 -3.12
C ALA A 171 2.77 10.54 -3.33
N ASN A 172 2.44 9.84 -2.25
CA ASN A 172 1.82 8.53 -2.31
C ASN A 172 0.35 8.59 -2.79
N ILE A 173 -0.39 9.65 -2.45
CA ILE A 173 -1.73 9.88 -2.99
C ILE A 173 -1.65 10.01 -4.52
N TRP A 174 -0.74 10.84 -5.02
CA TRP A 174 -0.54 11.01 -6.46
C TRP A 174 -0.21 9.68 -7.15
N LEU A 175 0.72 8.91 -6.58
CA LEU A 175 1.16 7.62 -7.11
C LEU A 175 -0.01 6.62 -7.21
N GLY A 176 -0.80 6.47 -6.15
CA GLY A 176 -1.84 5.45 -6.07
C GLY A 176 -3.19 5.88 -6.68
N THR A 177 -3.40 7.17 -6.97
CA THR A 177 -4.66 7.68 -7.53
C THR A 177 -5.04 7.00 -8.84
N SER A 178 -4.07 6.79 -9.74
CA SER A 178 -4.31 6.18 -11.05
C SER A 178 -4.75 4.72 -10.96
N PHE A 179 -4.14 3.96 -10.07
CA PHE A 179 -4.53 2.57 -9.78
C PHE A 179 -5.98 2.51 -9.27
N ASN A 180 -6.32 3.37 -8.30
CA ASN A 180 -7.69 3.47 -7.78
C ASN A 180 -8.68 3.87 -8.87
N MET A 181 -8.34 4.87 -9.70
CA MET A 181 -9.17 5.31 -10.82
C MET A 181 -9.52 4.16 -11.76
N ILE A 182 -8.54 3.33 -12.13
CA ILE A 182 -8.76 2.21 -13.07
C ILE A 182 -9.67 1.16 -12.44
N LEU A 183 -9.33 0.69 -11.23
CA LEU A 183 -10.12 -0.36 -10.58
C LEU A 183 -11.55 0.10 -10.30
N LEU A 184 -11.74 1.35 -9.88
CA LEU A 184 -13.05 1.93 -9.68
C LEU A 184 -13.82 2.07 -11.01
N SER A 185 -13.14 2.43 -12.11
CA SER A 185 -13.76 2.48 -13.44
C SER A 185 -14.24 1.10 -13.90
N VAL A 186 -13.46 0.05 -13.63
CA VAL A 186 -13.88 -1.35 -13.91
C VAL A 186 -15.11 -1.71 -13.09
N GLY A 187 -15.12 -1.39 -11.80
CA GLY A 187 -16.27 -1.62 -10.92
C GLY A 187 -17.53 -0.89 -11.38
N LEU A 188 -17.40 0.38 -11.78
CA LEU A 188 -18.50 1.17 -12.34
C LEU A 188 -19.04 0.54 -13.63
N SER A 189 -18.17 0.04 -14.51
CA SER A 189 -18.57 -0.59 -15.77
C SER A 189 -19.30 -1.93 -15.60
N ALA A 190 -19.22 -2.54 -14.42
CA ALA A 190 -19.93 -3.76 -14.11
C ALA A 190 -21.39 -3.54 -13.67
N ILE A 191 -21.79 -2.30 -13.40
CA ILE A 191 -23.16 -1.97 -12.98
C ILE A 191 -24.05 -1.93 -14.23
N PRO A 192 -25.18 -2.69 -14.28
CA PRO A 192 -26.12 -2.66 -15.41
C PRO A 192 -26.72 -1.26 -15.61
N GLY A 193 -26.71 -0.77 -16.86
CA GLY A 193 -27.25 0.56 -17.21
C GLY A 193 -28.73 0.70 -16.92
N ASP A 194 -29.49 -0.38 -17.11
CA ASP A 194 -30.94 -0.42 -16.88
C ASP A 194 -31.34 0.05 -15.48
N LEU A 195 -30.47 -0.18 -14.46
CA LEU A 195 -30.73 0.29 -13.10
C LEU A 195 -30.72 1.83 -13.01
N TYR A 196 -29.86 2.48 -13.77
CA TYR A 196 -29.79 3.93 -13.81
C TYR A 196 -30.95 4.52 -14.60
N GLU A 197 -31.36 3.88 -15.70
CA GLU A 197 -32.51 4.29 -16.51
C GLU A 197 -33.81 4.15 -15.71
N ALA A 198 -34.01 3.03 -15.02
CA ALA A 198 -35.18 2.84 -14.15
C ALA A 198 -35.25 3.91 -13.05
N ALA A 199 -34.13 4.15 -12.36
CA ALA A 199 -34.09 5.18 -11.31
C ALA A 199 -34.34 6.60 -11.86
N GLU A 200 -33.93 6.88 -13.09
CA GLU A 200 -34.21 8.17 -13.76
C GLU A 200 -35.70 8.34 -14.09
N MET A 201 -36.36 7.26 -14.53
CA MET A 201 -37.80 7.24 -14.72
C MET A 201 -38.58 7.46 -13.42
N ASP A 202 -38.04 6.99 -12.27
CA ASP A 202 -38.56 7.23 -10.93
C ASP A 202 -38.23 8.64 -10.38
N GLY A 203 -37.54 9.49 -11.16
CA GLY A 203 -37.18 10.86 -10.77
C GLY A 203 -35.97 10.99 -9.87
N ALA A 204 -35.14 9.93 -9.75
CA ALA A 204 -33.92 10.00 -8.94
C ALA A 204 -32.86 10.89 -9.61
N ASN A 205 -32.38 11.90 -8.88
CA ASN A 205 -31.27 12.74 -9.33
C ASN A 205 -29.92 11.98 -9.23
N ALA A 206 -28.85 12.56 -9.80
CA ALA A 206 -27.52 11.95 -9.81
C ALA A 206 -26.96 11.64 -8.41
N TRP A 207 -27.25 12.49 -7.41
CA TRP A 207 -26.85 12.29 -6.02
C TRP A 207 -27.55 11.08 -5.40
N ASN A 208 -28.87 10.95 -5.60
CA ASN A 208 -29.63 9.81 -5.12
C ASN A 208 -29.14 8.51 -5.79
N ARG A 209 -28.95 8.51 -7.13
CA ARG A 209 -28.43 7.34 -7.86
C ARG A 209 -27.04 6.93 -7.37
N PHE A 210 -26.17 7.88 -7.03
CA PHE A 210 -24.85 7.59 -6.48
C PHE A 210 -24.95 6.83 -5.15
N TRP A 211 -25.79 7.29 -4.21
CA TRP A 211 -25.87 6.68 -2.88
C TRP A 211 -26.72 5.41 -2.84
N THR A 212 -27.74 5.28 -3.71
CA THR A 212 -28.68 4.15 -3.69
C THR A 212 -28.31 3.02 -4.65
N ILE A 213 -27.58 3.32 -5.73
CA ILE A 213 -27.20 2.34 -6.75
C ILE A 213 -25.68 2.18 -6.80
N THR A 214 -24.96 3.25 -7.14
CA THR A 214 -23.51 3.17 -7.44
C THR A 214 -22.73 2.64 -6.25
N LEU A 215 -22.83 3.29 -5.10
CA LEU A 215 -22.01 2.96 -3.94
C LEU A 215 -22.35 1.58 -3.36
N PRO A 216 -23.62 1.16 -3.21
CA PRO A 216 -23.97 -0.18 -2.76
C PRO A 216 -23.54 -1.29 -3.73
N MET A 217 -23.70 -1.08 -5.04
CA MET A 217 -23.28 -2.06 -6.04
C MET A 217 -21.77 -2.24 -6.12
N MET A 218 -21.00 -1.21 -5.76
CA MET A 218 -19.54 -1.20 -5.76
C MET A 218 -18.92 -1.69 -4.45
N ARG A 219 -19.68 -2.00 -3.41
CA ARG A 219 -19.15 -2.30 -2.07
C ARG A 219 -18.06 -3.39 -2.08
N SER A 220 -18.26 -4.46 -2.83
CA SER A 220 -17.28 -5.55 -2.97
C SER A 220 -15.99 -5.07 -3.67
N THR A 221 -16.14 -4.32 -4.76
CA THR A 221 -15.02 -3.71 -5.49
C THR A 221 -14.26 -2.72 -4.62
N ILE A 222 -14.97 -1.85 -3.89
CA ILE A 222 -14.37 -0.89 -2.96
C ILE A 222 -13.58 -1.62 -1.86
N GLY A 223 -14.14 -2.67 -1.28
CA GLY A 223 -13.44 -3.48 -0.28
C GLY A 223 -12.14 -4.10 -0.81
N ALA A 224 -12.17 -4.62 -2.05
CA ALA A 224 -10.98 -5.15 -2.72
C ALA A 224 -9.92 -4.05 -2.94
N ILE A 225 -10.33 -2.88 -3.42
CA ILE A 225 -9.43 -1.75 -3.68
C ILE A 225 -8.77 -1.26 -2.39
N ILE A 226 -9.54 -1.09 -1.31
CA ILE A 226 -9.01 -0.68 -0.01
C ILE A 226 -8.02 -1.71 0.53
N SER A 227 -8.30 -3.01 0.37
CA SER A 227 -7.41 -4.08 0.82
C SER A 227 -6.10 -4.11 0.03
N LEU A 228 -6.16 -3.95 -1.29
CA LEU A 228 -4.96 -3.83 -2.14
C LEU A 228 -4.19 -2.54 -1.81
N GLY A 229 -4.90 -1.43 -1.65
CA GLY A 229 -4.32 -0.14 -1.25
C GLY A 229 -3.57 -0.23 0.08
N LEU A 230 -4.12 -0.97 1.06
CA LEU A 230 -3.46 -1.22 2.34
C LEU A 230 -2.14 -1.97 2.16
N ILE A 231 -2.14 -3.04 1.36
CA ILE A 231 -0.94 -3.84 1.09
C ILE A 231 0.13 -2.98 0.40
N PHE A 232 -0.21 -2.27 -0.67
CA PHE A 232 0.75 -1.44 -1.41
C PHE A 232 1.27 -0.27 -0.58
N THR A 233 0.40 0.39 0.21
CA THR A 233 0.81 1.50 1.06
C THR A 233 1.74 1.06 2.21
N LEU A 234 1.47 -0.10 2.83
CA LEU A 234 2.35 -0.65 3.87
C LEU A 234 3.69 -1.17 3.34
N GLN A 235 3.80 -1.44 2.04
CA GLN A 235 5.06 -1.82 1.39
C GLN A 235 5.83 -0.61 0.84
N GLN A 236 5.28 0.60 0.95
CA GLN A 236 5.88 1.79 0.37
C GLN A 236 7.15 2.19 1.13
N PHE A 237 8.29 1.96 0.53
CA PHE A 237 9.62 2.29 1.03
C PHE A 237 10.27 3.43 0.25
N ASP A 238 10.17 3.38 -1.08
CA ASP A 238 10.93 4.24 -2.01
C ASP A 238 10.69 5.73 -1.79
N LEU A 239 9.43 6.13 -1.51
CA LEU A 239 9.09 7.52 -1.29
C LEU A 239 9.73 8.06 -0.01
N PHE A 240 9.73 7.27 1.07
CA PHE A 240 10.40 7.68 2.31
C PHE A 240 11.90 7.85 2.09
N ALA A 241 12.54 6.87 1.47
CA ALA A 241 13.98 6.93 1.17
C ALA A 241 14.36 8.13 0.29
N ALA A 242 13.50 8.51 -0.68
CA ALA A 242 13.82 9.56 -1.64
C ALA A 242 13.42 10.96 -1.18
N ILE A 243 12.39 11.12 -0.34
CA ILE A 243 11.83 12.44 0.03
C ILE A 243 12.34 12.93 1.37
N THR A 244 12.18 12.14 2.44
CA THR A 244 12.43 12.59 3.82
C THR A 244 13.48 11.80 4.58
N ASP A 245 13.80 10.59 4.13
CA ASP A 245 14.71 9.68 4.83
C ASP A 245 14.24 9.38 6.28
N GLY A 246 12.91 9.39 6.51
CA GLY A 246 12.29 9.22 7.82
C GLY A 246 12.35 10.45 8.74
N GLY A 247 13.03 11.53 8.31
CA GLY A 247 13.31 12.73 9.11
C GLY A 247 12.28 13.85 8.98
N PRO A 248 12.54 14.97 9.67
CA PRO A 248 13.55 15.14 10.73
C PRO A 248 13.15 14.43 12.04
N ASN A 249 14.11 13.93 12.78
CA ASN A 249 13.89 13.32 14.12
C ASN A 249 12.73 12.29 14.17
N ASN A 250 12.64 11.39 13.20
CA ASN A 250 11.57 10.40 13.05
C ASN A 250 10.16 10.99 12.82
N SER A 251 10.01 12.28 12.53
CA SER A 251 8.69 12.92 12.34
C SER A 251 7.92 12.37 11.13
N SER A 252 8.63 11.89 10.12
CA SER A 252 8.04 11.18 8.98
C SER A 252 8.37 9.69 8.95
N ASN A 253 9.06 9.16 9.98
CA ASN A 253 9.40 7.75 10.01
C ASN A 253 8.14 6.88 10.21
N VAL A 254 8.09 5.75 9.52
CA VAL A 254 6.99 4.78 9.54
C VAL A 254 7.55 3.38 9.74
N ALA A 255 6.72 2.43 10.18
CA ALA A 255 7.16 1.11 10.59
C ALA A 255 7.98 0.37 9.52
N GLN A 256 7.58 0.42 8.24
CA GLN A 256 8.30 -0.24 7.15
C GLN A 256 9.69 0.38 6.89
N TYR A 257 9.80 1.71 6.98
CA TYR A 257 11.07 2.39 6.82
C TYR A 257 11.97 2.18 8.04
N TRP A 258 11.41 2.20 9.23
CA TRP A 258 12.11 1.94 10.47
C TRP A 258 12.65 0.51 10.58
N ALA A 259 11.89 -0.50 10.10
CA ALA A 259 12.37 -1.89 10.02
C ALA A 259 13.63 -2.00 9.16
N TRP A 260 13.65 -1.29 8.04
CA TRP A 260 14.82 -1.22 7.16
C TRP A 260 15.99 -0.47 7.83
N ASP A 261 15.72 0.67 8.46
CA ASP A 261 16.74 1.49 9.12
C ASP A 261 17.44 0.70 10.25
N LEU A 262 16.67 0.03 11.11
CA LEU A 262 17.22 -0.86 12.14
C LEU A 262 18.06 -1.98 11.55
N SER A 263 17.57 -2.63 10.48
CA SER A 263 18.28 -3.78 9.89
C SER A 263 19.54 -3.37 9.13
N PHE A 264 19.48 -2.35 8.26
CA PHE A 264 20.53 -2.08 7.29
C PHE A 264 21.40 -0.86 7.62
N ARG A 265 20.97 0.05 8.49
CA ARG A 265 21.79 1.16 8.98
C ARG A 265 22.34 0.91 10.37
N GLN A 266 21.52 0.34 11.25
CA GLN A 266 21.91 0.08 12.63
C GLN A 266 22.42 -1.37 12.83
N TYR A 267 22.25 -2.23 11.81
CA TYR A 267 22.66 -3.65 11.83
C TYR A 267 22.00 -4.47 12.96
N ASP A 268 20.83 -4.04 13.42
CA ASP A 268 20.00 -4.74 14.39
C ASP A 268 18.88 -5.50 13.67
N PHE A 269 19.25 -6.66 13.15
CA PHE A 269 18.33 -7.49 12.36
C PHE A 269 17.23 -8.12 13.24
N GLY A 270 17.50 -8.36 14.51
CA GLY A 270 16.54 -8.90 15.46
C GLY A 270 15.35 -7.96 15.65
N ARG A 271 15.60 -6.68 15.97
CA ARG A 271 14.53 -5.68 16.11
C ARG A 271 13.89 -5.29 14.78
N GLY A 272 14.67 -5.19 13.70
CA GLY A 272 14.12 -4.96 12.36
C GLY A 272 13.15 -6.07 11.92
N ALA A 273 13.52 -7.35 12.16
CA ALA A 273 12.65 -8.49 11.93
C ALA A 273 11.38 -8.43 12.81
N THR A 274 11.50 -7.97 14.05
CA THR A 274 10.36 -7.81 14.96
C THR A 274 9.31 -6.88 14.40
N ILE A 275 9.71 -5.70 13.87
CA ILE A 275 8.78 -4.76 13.24
C ILE A 275 8.14 -5.39 12.00
N SER A 276 8.94 -6.06 11.16
CA SER A 276 8.45 -6.73 9.95
C SER A 276 7.41 -7.81 10.27
N VAL A 277 7.60 -8.56 11.36
CA VAL A 277 6.63 -9.57 11.84
C VAL A 277 5.35 -8.89 12.34
N ILE A 278 5.44 -7.82 13.13
CA ILE A 278 4.27 -7.04 13.60
C ILE A 278 3.46 -6.55 12.41
N MET A 279 4.12 -5.96 11.40
CA MET A 279 3.46 -5.49 10.18
C MET A 279 2.81 -6.63 9.39
N THR A 280 3.50 -7.78 9.26
CA THR A 280 2.96 -8.97 8.59
C THR A 280 1.68 -9.45 9.28
N VAL A 281 1.68 -9.55 10.61
CA VAL A 281 0.50 -9.93 11.40
C VAL A 281 -0.64 -8.93 11.19
N PHE A 282 -0.34 -7.63 11.17
CA PHE A 282 -1.34 -6.59 10.92
C PHE A 282 -1.97 -6.72 9.52
N VAL A 283 -1.16 -6.91 8.47
CA VAL A 283 -1.66 -7.13 7.09
C VAL A 283 -2.49 -8.40 7.00
N MET A 284 -2.04 -9.50 7.60
CA MET A 284 -2.79 -10.76 7.64
C MET A 284 -4.14 -10.61 8.35
N PHE A 285 -4.16 -9.89 9.46
CA PHE A 285 -5.40 -9.58 10.19
C PHE A 285 -6.37 -8.77 9.31
N ALA A 286 -5.90 -7.70 8.68
CA ALA A 286 -6.71 -6.88 7.79
C ALA A 286 -7.25 -7.69 6.58
N ALA A 287 -6.41 -8.53 5.98
CA ALA A 287 -6.82 -9.43 4.90
C ALA A 287 -7.87 -10.45 5.36
N ALA A 288 -7.72 -11.01 6.56
CA ALA A 288 -8.69 -11.96 7.13
C ALA A 288 -10.05 -11.29 7.39
N VAL A 289 -10.05 -10.05 7.91
CA VAL A 289 -11.27 -9.26 8.10
C VAL A 289 -11.97 -9.01 6.77
N TYR A 290 -11.21 -8.59 5.75
CA TYR A 290 -11.76 -8.38 4.39
C TYR A 290 -12.39 -9.66 3.83
N VAL A 291 -11.65 -10.77 3.81
CA VAL A 291 -12.16 -12.06 3.28
C VAL A 291 -13.41 -12.51 4.03
N ARG A 292 -13.47 -12.27 5.34
CA ARG A 292 -14.65 -12.64 6.14
C ARG A 292 -15.86 -11.77 5.80
N SER A 293 -15.67 -10.48 5.57
CA SER A 293 -16.77 -9.57 5.22
C SER A 293 -17.35 -9.86 3.82
N THR A 294 -16.49 -10.22 2.85
CA THR A 294 -16.93 -10.50 1.47
C THR A 294 -17.50 -11.91 1.27
N ARG A 295 -17.18 -12.88 2.13
CA ARG A 295 -17.72 -14.24 2.04
C ARG A 295 -19.25 -14.31 2.21
N HIS A 296 -19.88 -13.39 2.88
CA HIS A 296 -21.34 -13.33 3.03
C HIS A 296 -22.05 -12.91 1.75
N GLU A 297 -21.38 -12.21 0.84
CA GLU A 297 -21.95 -11.70 -0.41
C GLU A 297 -21.98 -12.74 -1.54
N VAL A 298 -21.08 -13.73 -1.50
CA VAL A 298 -20.99 -14.80 -2.54
C VAL A 298 -22.00 -15.93 -2.26
N ARG A 299 -22.64 -15.96 -1.08
CA ARG A 299 -23.58 -17.03 -0.67
C ARG A 299 -25.05 -16.60 -0.65
N GLY A 300 -25.36 -15.36 -0.95
CA GLY A 300 -26.71 -14.81 -1.15
C GLY A 300 -26.97 -14.46 -2.59
#